data_40790e4c2ba2f2a0a095d089698494f2
#
_entry.id   40790e4c2ba2f2a0a095d089698494f2
#
_cell.length_a   1.000
_cell.length_b   1.000
_cell.length_c   1.000
_cell.angle_alpha   90.00
_cell.angle_beta   90.00
_cell.angle_gamma   90.00
#
_symmetry.space_group_name_H-M   'P 1'
#
loop_
_entity.id
_entity.type
_entity.pdbx_description
1 polymer ?
#
loop_
_entity_poly.entity_id
_entity_poly.type
_entity_poly.pdbx_seq_one_letter_code
_entity_poly.pdbx_strand_id
1 'polypeptide(L)'
;DRSPSRGLGDVYKRQDEHLDMLMVCHHLSKNIAEDVAFADSRIRAETIAAEDVLHDIGAISIMSSDSQAMGRIGEVISRTWRLADKMKAQRGPLRTTYSNDSLTDDNARIRRYIAKYTINPAVAHGISHVVGSVEVGKFADLVVYKREHFGVRPEMVIKGGQIVMGNTGDSNGSIPTVQPIYLRKTFGFQPRCAAENSIAFVSKVSLANVGRYGLSKRC
;
A
#
# COMPACT_ATOMS: atom_id res chain seq x y z
N ASP A 1 -9.73 -19.74 -26.28
CA ASP A 1 -9.18 -19.48 -27.62
C ASP A 1 -8.22 -18.29 -27.55
N ARG A 2 -6.94 -18.59 -27.37
CA ARG A 2 -5.88 -17.59 -27.33
C ARG A 2 -5.18 -17.54 -28.67
N SER A 3 -5.80 -16.88 -29.63
CA SER A 3 -5.19 -16.62 -30.93
C SER A 3 -3.98 -15.69 -30.76
N PRO A 4 -2.77 -16.09 -31.19
CA PRO A 4 -1.55 -15.27 -31.05
C PRO A 4 -1.62 -13.93 -31.80
N SER A 5 -2.49 -13.82 -32.76
CA SER A 5 -2.65 -12.60 -33.59
C SER A 5 -3.43 -11.48 -32.90
N ARG A 6 -4.21 -11.78 -31.84
CA ARG A 6 -4.87 -10.74 -31.05
C ARG A 6 -3.93 -10.05 -30.05
N GLY A 7 -2.85 -10.70 -29.64
CA GLY A 7 -1.95 -10.18 -28.63
C GLY A 7 -1.13 -8.97 -29.06
N LEU A 8 -0.65 -8.93 -30.29
CA LEU A 8 0.19 -7.84 -30.78
C LEU A 8 -0.60 -6.56 -31.05
N GLY A 9 -1.75 -6.65 -31.68
CA GLY A 9 -2.61 -5.48 -31.95
C GLY A 9 -3.17 -4.84 -30.67
N ASP A 10 -3.54 -5.64 -29.67
CA ASP A 10 -4.01 -5.15 -28.37
C ASP A 10 -2.88 -4.55 -27.54
N VAL A 11 -1.66 -5.05 -27.65
CA VAL A 11 -0.49 -4.51 -26.97
C VAL A 11 -0.15 -3.13 -27.52
N TYR A 12 -0.14 -2.93 -28.82
CA TYR A 12 0.13 -1.63 -29.44
C TYR A 12 -0.96 -0.60 -29.12
N LYS A 13 -2.24 -0.97 -29.20
CA LYS A 13 -3.33 -0.08 -28.82
C LYS A 13 -3.29 0.32 -27.35
N ARG A 14 -2.94 -0.61 -26.46
CA ARG A 14 -2.79 -0.31 -25.04
C ARG A 14 -1.59 0.57 -24.75
N GLN A 15 -0.50 0.47 -25.53
CA GLN A 15 0.65 1.38 -25.37
C GLN A 15 0.27 2.81 -25.75
N ASP A 16 -0.44 3.01 -26.85
CA ASP A 16 -0.90 4.34 -27.24
C ASP A 16 -1.87 4.94 -26.23
N GLU A 17 -2.83 4.15 -25.72
CA GLU A 17 -3.74 4.56 -24.68
C GLU A 17 -3.01 4.89 -23.35
N HIS A 18 -2.00 4.09 -23.00
CA HIS A 18 -1.18 4.35 -21.81
C HIS A 18 -0.34 5.61 -21.98
N LEU A 19 0.24 5.83 -23.16
CA LEU A 19 1.00 7.03 -23.48
C LEU A 19 0.10 8.26 -23.34
N ASP A 20 -1.06 8.25 -23.97
CA ASP A 20 -2.02 9.33 -23.91
C ASP A 20 -2.48 9.61 -22.48
N MET A 21 -2.80 8.58 -21.74
CA MET A 21 -3.19 8.72 -20.35
C MET A 21 -2.07 9.32 -19.50
N LEU A 22 -0.84 8.84 -19.67
CA LEU A 22 0.30 9.36 -18.92
C LEU A 22 0.56 10.85 -19.26
N MET A 23 0.47 11.19 -20.53
CA MET A 23 0.66 12.58 -20.97
C MET A 23 -0.40 13.52 -20.39
N VAL A 24 -1.66 13.13 -20.44
CA VAL A 24 -2.76 13.91 -19.82
C VAL A 24 -2.56 14.06 -18.33
N CYS A 25 -2.24 12.97 -17.65
CA CYS A 25 -2.13 12.92 -16.20
C CYS A 25 -0.96 13.73 -15.65
N HIS A 26 0.12 13.83 -16.40
CA HIS A 26 1.31 14.60 -16.02
C HIS A 26 1.37 15.98 -16.67
N HIS A 27 0.29 16.42 -17.35
CA HIS A 27 0.22 17.70 -18.05
C HIS A 27 1.32 17.89 -19.10
N LEU A 28 1.71 16.80 -19.76
CA LEU A 28 2.74 16.79 -20.80
C LEU A 28 2.15 17.19 -22.14
N SER A 29 2.97 17.75 -23.01
CA SER A 29 2.58 18.18 -24.35
C SER A 29 3.05 17.23 -25.43
N LYS A 30 2.13 16.76 -26.29
CA LYS A 30 2.47 15.97 -27.48
C LYS A 30 3.33 16.72 -28.50
N ASN A 31 3.37 18.04 -28.41
CA ASN A 31 4.15 18.90 -29.30
C ASN A 31 5.61 19.08 -28.83
N ILE A 32 5.96 18.54 -27.65
CA ILE A 32 7.30 18.61 -27.08
C ILE A 32 7.88 17.19 -27.12
N ALA A 33 8.96 17.02 -27.90
CA ALA A 33 9.57 15.71 -28.10
C ALA A 33 10.10 15.08 -26.81
N GLU A 34 10.62 15.90 -25.89
CA GLU A 34 11.12 15.48 -24.59
C GLU A 34 9.99 14.96 -23.68
N ASP A 35 8.83 15.58 -23.72
CA ASP A 35 7.65 15.14 -22.96
C ASP A 35 7.17 13.78 -23.47
N VAL A 36 7.12 13.58 -24.79
CA VAL A 36 6.76 12.31 -25.41
C VAL A 36 7.77 11.22 -25.03
N ALA A 37 9.07 11.52 -25.14
CA ALA A 37 10.13 10.60 -24.80
C ALA A 37 10.09 10.21 -23.30
N PHE A 38 9.79 11.15 -22.43
CA PHE A 38 9.60 10.89 -21.00
C PHE A 38 8.41 9.95 -20.77
N ALA A 39 7.26 10.24 -21.37
CA ALA A 39 6.06 9.41 -21.24
C ALA A 39 6.29 7.99 -21.78
N ASP A 40 6.88 7.87 -22.97
CA ASP A 40 7.21 6.59 -23.60
C ASP A 40 8.17 5.76 -22.71
N SER A 41 9.17 6.38 -22.11
CA SER A 41 10.12 5.69 -21.24
C SER A 41 9.45 5.04 -20.02
N ARG A 42 8.34 5.59 -19.55
CA ARG A 42 7.60 5.09 -18.38
C ARG A 42 6.75 3.86 -18.65
N ILE A 43 6.30 3.70 -19.88
CA ILE A 43 5.41 2.59 -20.27
C ILE A 43 6.15 1.42 -20.93
N ARG A 44 7.46 1.51 -21.09
CA ARG A 44 8.26 0.41 -21.66
C ARG A 44 8.22 -0.82 -20.77
N ALA A 45 8.09 -1.96 -21.38
CA ALA A 45 8.07 -3.26 -20.69
C ALA A 45 9.33 -3.47 -19.84
N GLU A 46 10.49 -3.03 -20.35
CA GLU A 46 11.79 -3.12 -19.67
C GLU A 46 11.82 -2.26 -18.40
N THR A 47 11.30 -1.06 -18.46
CA THR A 47 11.23 -0.15 -17.30
C THR A 47 10.33 -0.72 -16.22
N ILE A 48 9.14 -1.19 -16.62
CA ILE A 48 8.17 -1.79 -15.70
C ILE A 48 8.74 -3.08 -15.08
N ALA A 49 9.40 -3.92 -15.87
CA ALA A 49 10.02 -5.14 -15.37
C ALA A 49 11.22 -4.85 -14.45
N ALA A 50 11.98 -3.79 -14.72
CA ALA A 50 13.07 -3.35 -13.86
C ALA A 50 12.55 -2.88 -12.50
N GLU A 51 11.45 -2.16 -12.44
CA GLU A 51 10.82 -1.75 -11.17
C GLU A 51 10.44 -2.95 -10.30
N ASP A 52 9.90 -3.99 -10.88
CA ASP A 52 9.56 -5.22 -10.16
C ASP A 52 10.80 -5.82 -9.46
N VAL A 53 11.92 -5.89 -10.18
CA VAL A 53 13.19 -6.40 -9.65
C VAL A 53 13.74 -5.47 -8.58
N LEU A 54 13.70 -4.15 -8.79
CA LEU A 54 14.16 -3.17 -7.81
C LEU A 54 13.36 -3.22 -6.52
N HIS A 55 12.06 -3.46 -6.61
CA HIS A 55 11.24 -3.73 -5.43
C HIS A 55 11.65 -5.00 -4.72
N ASP A 56 11.93 -6.06 -5.46
CA ASP A 56 12.26 -7.37 -4.88
C ASP A 56 13.63 -7.39 -4.21
N ILE A 57 14.63 -6.74 -4.78
CA ILE A 57 15.95 -6.58 -4.15
C ILE A 57 15.99 -5.55 -3.01
N GLY A 58 14.93 -4.73 -2.87
CA GLY A 58 14.79 -3.73 -1.81
C GLY A 58 15.34 -2.35 -2.15
N ALA A 59 15.77 -2.11 -3.40
CA ALA A 59 16.21 -0.80 -3.85
C ALA A 59 15.08 0.23 -3.82
N ILE A 60 13.86 -0.18 -4.17
CA ILE A 60 12.65 0.61 -3.92
C ILE A 60 12.06 0.14 -2.60
N SER A 61 12.19 0.95 -1.57
CA SER A 61 11.91 0.57 -0.18
C SER A 61 10.47 0.80 0.25
N ILE A 62 9.69 1.62 -0.45
CA ILE A 62 8.34 2.03 -0.05
C ILE A 62 7.34 1.77 -1.17
N MET A 63 6.13 1.36 -0.80
CA MET A 63 4.95 1.32 -1.65
C MET A 63 3.98 2.40 -1.22
N SER A 64 3.41 3.12 -2.20
CA SER A 64 2.43 4.19 -1.98
C SER A 64 1.21 4.00 -2.86
N SER A 65 0.10 4.60 -2.46
CA SER A 65 -1.18 4.47 -3.17
C SER A 65 -1.44 5.56 -4.19
N ASP A 66 -0.74 6.70 -4.11
CA ASP A 66 -1.01 7.91 -4.91
C ASP A 66 -2.50 8.32 -4.88
N SER A 67 -3.09 8.29 -3.67
CA SER A 67 -4.56 8.32 -3.48
C SER A 67 -5.23 9.62 -3.90
N GLN A 68 -4.53 10.75 -3.85
CA GLN A 68 -5.06 12.06 -4.23
C GLN A 68 -4.90 12.36 -5.73
N ALA A 69 -4.04 11.64 -6.42
CA ALA A 69 -3.88 11.80 -7.86
C ALA A 69 -4.63 10.70 -8.61
N MET A 70 -3.98 9.63 -8.99
CA MET A 70 -4.62 8.58 -9.80
C MET A 70 -4.45 7.19 -9.22
N GLY A 71 -4.05 7.11 -7.97
CA GLY A 71 -3.85 5.86 -7.27
C GLY A 71 -5.15 5.25 -6.76
N ARG A 72 -5.04 4.00 -6.36
CA ARG A 72 -6.12 3.21 -5.80
C ARG A 72 -5.74 2.71 -4.41
N ILE A 73 -6.15 3.45 -3.41
CA ILE A 73 -5.82 3.19 -2.01
C ILE A 73 -6.21 1.77 -1.56
N GLY A 74 -7.36 1.27 -2.01
CA GLY A 74 -7.85 -0.06 -1.64
C GLY A 74 -7.11 -1.22 -2.31
N GLU A 75 -6.30 -0.96 -3.32
CA GLU A 75 -5.61 -2.00 -4.09
C GLU A 75 -4.10 -2.09 -3.81
N VAL A 76 -3.51 -1.07 -3.19
CA VAL A 76 -2.05 -0.99 -3.04
C VAL A 76 -1.47 -2.20 -2.30
N ILE A 77 -2.13 -2.66 -1.25
CA ILE A 77 -1.69 -3.82 -0.47
C ILE A 77 -1.78 -5.11 -1.30
N SER A 78 -2.91 -5.36 -1.93
CA SER A 78 -3.08 -6.56 -2.75
C SER A 78 -2.12 -6.58 -3.95
N ARG A 79 -1.85 -5.43 -4.57
CA ARG A 79 -0.87 -5.30 -5.65
C ARG A 79 0.55 -5.56 -5.17
N THR A 80 0.90 -5.09 -3.97
CA THR A 80 2.19 -5.38 -3.33
C THR A 80 2.42 -6.88 -3.20
N TRP A 81 1.41 -7.62 -2.76
CA TRP A 81 1.51 -9.08 -2.62
C TRP A 81 1.49 -9.83 -3.95
N ARG A 82 0.77 -9.34 -4.95
CA ARG A 82 0.84 -9.87 -6.31
C ARG A 82 2.23 -9.70 -6.93
N LEU A 83 2.88 -8.59 -6.63
CA LEU A 83 4.28 -8.38 -7.04
C LEU A 83 5.21 -9.35 -6.32
N ALA A 84 5.04 -9.56 -5.02
CA ALA A 84 5.83 -10.53 -4.25
C ALA A 84 5.69 -11.95 -4.81
N ASP A 85 4.48 -12.36 -5.15
CA ASP A 85 4.19 -13.67 -5.75
C ASP A 85 4.85 -13.81 -7.13
N LYS A 86 4.69 -12.81 -8.00
CA LYS A 86 5.36 -12.75 -9.31
C LYS A 86 6.87 -12.90 -9.17
N MET A 87 7.47 -12.18 -8.24
CA MET A 87 8.92 -12.23 -8.04
C MET A 87 9.37 -13.57 -7.48
N LYS A 88 8.59 -14.20 -6.62
CA LYS A 88 8.86 -15.58 -6.17
C LYS A 88 8.82 -16.57 -7.33
N ALA A 89 7.81 -16.48 -8.19
CA ALA A 89 7.66 -17.35 -9.35
C ALA A 89 8.82 -17.18 -10.35
N GLN A 90 9.30 -15.95 -10.55
CA GLN A 90 10.35 -15.66 -11.54
C GLN A 90 11.77 -15.87 -11.01
N ARG A 91 12.01 -15.61 -9.73
CA ARG A 91 13.34 -15.54 -9.13
C ARG A 91 13.59 -16.57 -8.02
N GLY A 92 12.58 -17.36 -7.67
CA GLY A 92 12.63 -18.27 -6.53
C GLY A 92 12.60 -17.56 -5.17
N PRO A 93 12.80 -18.30 -4.07
CA PRO A 93 12.82 -17.73 -2.72
C PRO A 93 13.91 -16.68 -2.53
N LEU A 94 13.57 -15.60 -1.81
CA LEU A 94 14.52 -14.55 -1.49
C LEU A 94 15.46 -15.00 -0.38
N ARG A 95 16.77 -15.03 -0.69
CA ARG A 95 17.81 -15.35 0.27
C ARG A 95 18.45 -14.09 0.81
N THR A 96 18.64 -14.04 2.11
CA THR A 96 19.45 -13.02 2.77
C THR A 96 20.47 -13.67 3.68
N THR A 97 21.60 -13.02 3.88
CA THR A 97 22.66 -13.48 4.79
C THR A 97 22.21 -13.60 6.25
N TYR A 98 21.06 -13.03 6.59
CA TYR A 98 20.54 -12.99 7.96
C TYR A 98 19.32 -13.90 8.17
N SER A 99 18.88 -14.63 7.15
CA SER A 99 17.73 -15.53 7.31
C SER A 99 18.22 -16.97 7.56
N ASN A 100 17.84 -17.50 8.72
CA ASN A 100 17.90 -18.94 9.00
C ASN A 100 16.71 -19.67 8.36
N ASP A 101 16.13 -19.08 7.33
CA ASP A 101 14.93 -19.58 6.67
C ASP A 101 15.27 -20.90 5.95
N SER A 102 14.34 -21.83 6.00
CA SER A 102 14.47 -23.11 5.30
C SER A 102 14.57 -22.90 3.78
N LEU A 103 15.02 -23.92 3.06
CA LEU A 103 15.10 -23.85 1.60
C LEU A 103 13.75 -23.68 0.91
N THR A 104 12.65 -23.93 1.62
CA THR A 104 11.29 -23.97 1.10
C THR A 104 10.44 -22.76 1.45
N ASP A 105 10.85 -21.97 2.45
CA ASP A 105 10.12 -20.77 2.83
C ASP A 105 10.67 -19.49 2.16
N ASP A 106 9.92 -18.42 2.28
CA ASP A 106 10.24 -17.11 1.69
C ASP A 106 9.98 -15.96 2.69
N ASN A 107 10.27 -16.24 3.97
CA ASN A 107 10.04 -15.29 5.05
C ASN A 107 10.81 -13.98 4.87
N ALA A 108 11.97 -14.03 4.25
CA ALA A 108 12.77 -12.84 3.94
C ALA A 108 12.00 -11.90 2.99
N ARG A 109 11.32 -12.45 1.98
CA ARG A 109 10.49 -11.65 1.06
C ARG A 109 9.26 -11.11 1.80
N ILE A 110 8.58 -11.92 2.62
CA ILE A 110 7.44 -11.48 3.41
C ILE A 110 7.81 -10.27 4.27
N ARG A 111 8.89 -10.35 5.04
CA ARG A 111 9.39 -9.23 5.87
C ARG A 111 9.69 -7.98 5.05
N ARG A 112 10.37 -8.14 3.90
CA ARG A 112 10.69 -7.03 3.00
C ARG A 112 9.44 -6.33 2.46
N TYR A 113 8.45 -7.10 2.03
CA TYR A 113 7.24 -6.53 1.42
C TYR A 113 6.30 -5.92 2.45
N ILE A 114 6.18 -6.48 3.65
CA ILE A 114 5.47 -5.84 4.76
C ILE A 114 6.13 -4.50 5.13
N ALA A 115 7.45 -4.46 5.21
CA ALA A 115 8.17 -3.25 5.58
C ALA A 115 7.90 -2.07 4.63
N LYS A 116 7.60 -2.35 3.34
CA LYS A 116 7.35 -1.32 2.33
C LYS A 116 6.16 -0.40 2.62
N TYR A 117 5.19 -0.85 3.39
CA TYR A 117 4.00 -0.07 3.74
C TYR A 117 3.77 0.05 5.25
N THR A 118 4.76 -0.34 6.05
CA THR A 118 4.73 -0.25 7.51
C THR A 118 5.94 0.52 8.04
N ILE A 119 7.03 -0.16 8.40
CA ILE A 119 8.16 0.47 9.06
C ILE A 119 8.96 1.41 8.14
N ASN A 120 9.14 1.08 6.86
CA ASN A 120 9.96 1.92 5.98
C ASN A 120 9.37 3.33 5.79
N PRO A 121 8.06 3.50 5.47
CA PRO A 121 7.46 4.84 5.45
C PRO A 121 7.48 5.51 6.82
N ALA A 122 7.33 4.78 7.93
CA ALA A 122 7.41 5.35 9.27
C ALA A 122 8.80 5.93 9.56
N VAL A 123 9.86 5.24 9.12
CA VAL A 123 11.24 5.75 9.21
C VAL A 123 11.43 6.99 8.33
N ALA A 124 10.97 6.93 7.07
CA ALA A 124 11.09 8.04 6.14
C ALA A 124 10.40 9.32 6.63
N HIS A 125 9.28 9.18 7.35
CA HIS A 125 8.55 10.29 7.94
C HIS A 125 9.02 10.67 9.37
N GLY A 126 10.00 9.97 9.94
CA GLY A 126 10.52 10.24 11.27
C GLY A 126 9.57 9.86 12.42
N ILE A 127 8.60 9.01 12.17
CA ILE A 127 7.57 8.61 13.16
C ILE A 127 7.67 7.13 13.59
N SER A 128 8.76 6.47 13.24
CA SER A 128 8.96 5.04 13.56
C SER A 128 9.02 4.72 15.06
N HIS A 129 9.22 5.72 15.89
CA HIS A 129 9.21 5.57 17.35
C HIS A 129 7.79 5.37 17.93
N VAL A 130 6.75 5.66 17.15
CA VAL A 130 5.34 5.53 17.58
C VAL A 130 4.49 4.62 16.72
N VAL A 131 4.87 4.37 15.45
CA VAL A 131 4.14 3.53 14.51
C VAL A 131 5.09 2.71 13.62
N GLY A 132 4.54 1.81 12.81
CA GLY A 132 5.26 1.08 11.76
C GLY A 132 5.70 -0.33 12.14
N SER A 133 5.67 -0.69 13.41
CA SER A 133 5.98 -2.04 13.89
C SER A 133 5.13 -2.40 15.11
N VAL A 134 5.04 -3.71 15.37
CA VAL A 134 4.33 -4.25 16.54
C VAL A 134 5.33 -4.36 17.69
N GLU A 135 5.42 -3.31 18.49
CA GLU A 135 6.34 -3.22 19.61
C GLU A 135 5.65 -2.56 20.82
N VAL A 136 6.07 -2.93 22.02
CA VAL A 136 5.57 -2.31 23.25
C VAL A 136 5.92 -0.81 23.26
N GLY A 137 4.92 0.02 23.55
CA GLY A 137 5.07 1.48 23.58
C GLY A 137 4.68 2.17 22.28
N LYS A 138 4.42 1.43 21.20
CA LYS A 138 3.87 1.97 19.95
C LYS A 138 2.35 1.89 19.91
N PHE A 139 1.75 2.67 19.01
CA PHE A 139 0.30 2.61 18.81
C PHE A 139 -0.13 1.22 18.37
N ALA A 140 -1.22 0.75 18.94
CA ALA A 140 -1.89 -0.48 18.53
C ALA A 140 -2.72 -0.24 17.26
N ASP A 141 -2.04 0.09 16.17
CA ASP A 141 -2.58 0.20 14.82
C ASP A 141 -2.29 -1.12 14.10
N LEU A 142 -3.26 -2.03 14.12
CA LEU A 142 -3.07 -3.42 13.72
C LEU A 142 -4.08 -3.83 12.65
N VAL A 143 -3.66 -4.71 11.78
CA VAL A 143 -4.54 -5.38 10.82
C VAL A 143 -4.45 -6.88 11.04
N VAL A 144 -5.59 -7.52 11.29
CA VAL A 144 -5.70 -8.95 11.49
C VAL A 144 -6.20 -9.62 10.22
N TYR A 145 -5.49 -10.63 9.76
CA TYR A 145 -5.85 -11.42 8.58
C TYR A 145 -6.06 -12.88 8.95
N LYS A 146 -7.00 -13.52 8.28
CA LYS A 146 -6.91 -14.97 8.10
C LYS A 146 -5.76 -15.30 7.18
N ARG A 147 -5.10 -16.41 7.44
CA ARG A 147 -3.91 -16.81 6.66
C ARG A 147 -4.21 -16.88 5.16
N GLU A 148 -5.37 -17.43 4.80
CA GLU A 148 -5.82 -17.61 3.42
C GLU A 148 -6.12 -16.30 2.69
N HIS A 149 -6.38 -15.23 3.45
CA HIS A 149 -6.74 -13.91 2.93
C HIS A 149 -5.69 -12.83 3.21
N PHE A 150 -4.48 -13.27 3.55
CA PHE A 150 -3.40 -12.35 3.91
C PHE A 150 -3.12 -11.33 2.78
N GLY A 151 -3.07 -10.05 3.16
CA GLY A 151 -2.81 -8.94 2.24
C GLY A 151 -3.97 -8.58 1.30
N VAL A 152 -5.07 -9.31 1.33
CA VAL A 152 -6.23 -9.08 0.45
C VAL A 152 -7.45 -8.63 1.22
N ARG A 153 -7.85 -9.40 2.24
CA ARG A 153 -9.06 -9.14 3.01
C ARG A 153 -8.77 -9.24 4.50
N PRO A 154 -8.74 -8.13 5.22
CA PRO A 154 -8.60 -8.18 6.67
C PRO A 154 -9.87 -8.72 7.33
N GLU A 155 -9.67 -9.45 8.43
CA GLU A 155 -10.78 -9.81 9.35
C GLU A 155 -11.14 -8.62 10.23
N MET A 156 -10.12 -7.85 10.64
CA MET A 156 -10.29 -6.77 11.59
C MET A 156 -9.21 -5.71 11.37
N VAL A 157 -9.57 -4.46 11.58
CA VAL A 157 -8.62 -3.34 11.68
C VAL A 157 -8.78 -2.69 13.04
N ILE A 158 -7.67 -2.57 13.72
CA ILE A 158 -7.58 -1.94 15.05
C ILE A 158 -6.80 -0.63 14.89
N LYS A 159 -7.34 0.44 15.44
CA LYS A 159 -6.72 1.76 15.45
C LYS A 159 -6.61 2.28 16.88
N GLY A 160 -5.40 2.52 17.35
CA GLY A 160 -5.18 2.96 18.73
C GLY A 160 -5.73 2.00 19.80
N GLY A 161 -5.74 0.71 19.50
CA GLY A 161 -6.29 -0.33 20.39
C GLY A 161 -7.80 -0.55 20.29
N GLN A 162 -8.51 0.19 19.44
CA GLN A 162 -9.95 0.02 19.23
C GLN A 162 -10.25 -0.58 17.84
N ILE A 163 -11.22 -1.48 17.79
CA ILE A 163 -11.67 -2.07 16.53
C ILE A 163 -12.45 -1.01 15.75
N VAL A 164 -11.95 -0.62 14.60
CA VAL A 164 -12.57 0.38 13.71
C VAL A 164 -13.21 -0.24 12.48
N MET A 165 -12.83 -1.45 12.13
CA MET A 165 -13.40 -2.22 11.02
C MET A 165 -13.35 -3.71 11.36
N GLY A 166 -14.41 -4.42 11.04
CA GLY A 166 -14.52 -5.88 11.19
C GLY A 166 -15.55 -6.47 10.25
N ASN A 167 -15.63 -7.80 10.19
CA ASN A 167 -16.67 -8.48 9.44
C ASN A 167 -18.04 -8.21 10.05
N THR A 168 -19.05 -8.02 9.21
CA THR A 168 -20.43 -7.85 9.65
C THR A 168 -20.88 -9.13 10.35
N GLY A 169 -21.39 -9.01 11.56
CA GLY A 169 -21.85 -10.12 12.37
C GLY A 169 -20.83 -10.69 13.35
N ASP A 170 -19.57 -10.23 13.33
CA ASP A 170 -18.63 -10.55 14.40
C ASP A 170 -19.15 -9.94 15.71
N SER A 171 -19.47 -10.82 16.67
CA SER A 171 -19.89 -10.38 17.99
C SER A 171 -18.68 -10.03 18.84
N ASN A 172 -18.65 -8.83 19.35
CA ASN A 172 -17.71 -8.45 20.39
C ASN A 172 -18.48 -7.75 21.52
N GLY A 173 -18.58 -8.42 22.65
CA GLY A 173 -19.38 -7.94 23.80
C GLY A 173 -18.90 -6.64 24.43
N SER A 174 -17.71 -6.15 24.07
CA SER A 174 -17.12 -4.92 24.62
C SER A 174 -17.11 -3.74 23.65
N ILE A 175 -17.57 -3.93 22.42
CA ILE A 175 -17.56 -2.89 21.40
C ILE A 175 -18.97 -2.67 20.89
N PRO A 176 -19.41 -1.42 20.71
CA PRO A 176 -20.66 -1.12 20.05
C PRO A 176 -20.71 -1.85 18.73
N THR A 177 -21.76 -2.63 18.48
CA THR A 177 -21.93 -3.36 17.25
C THR A 177 -21.62 -2.46 16.08
N VAL A 178 -20.67 -2.86 15.25
CA VAL A 178 -20.35 -2.14 14.04
C VAL A 178 -21.61 -2.08 13.21
N GLN A 179 -22.22 -0.92 13.17
CA GLN A 179 -23.45 -0.73 12.41
C GLN A 179 -23.13 -0.93 10.95
N PRO A 180 -23.80 -1.84 10.24
CA PRO A 180 -23.63 -1.97 8.82
C PRO A 180 -24.09 -0.66 8.19
N ILE A 181 -23.14 0.18 7.89
CA ILE A 181 -23.43 1.33 7.07
C ILE A 181 -23.33 0.82 5.63
N TYR A 182 -24.42 0.68 5.08
CA TYR A 182 -24.92 0.48 3.72
C TYR A 182 -23.97 0.45 2.54
N LEU A 183 -22.67 0.47 2.70
CA LEU A 183 -21.85 0.84 1.57
C LEU A 183 -21.24 -0.29 0.80
N ARG A 184 -21.08 -1.42 1.36
CA ARG A 184 -20.70 -2.66 0.64
C ARG A 184 -20.84 -3.83 1.61
N LYS A 185 -21.28 -4.94 1.10
CA LYS A 185 -21.74 -6.14 1.83
C LYS A 185 -20.71 -6.84 2.73
N THR A 186 -19.58 -6.23 3.07
CA THR A 186 -18.49 -6.99 3.68
C THR A 186 -17.95 -6.44 4.99
N PHE A 187 -18.04 -5.15 5.25
CA PHE A 187 -17.42 -4.54 6.42
C PHE A 187 -18.32 -3.52 7.10
N GLY A 188 -18.38 -3.55 8.42
CA GLY A 188 -18.83 -2.43 9.20
C GLY A 188 -17.64 -1.52 9.57
N PHE A 189 -17.83 -0.22 9.51
CA PHE A 189 -16.83 0.79 9.83
C PHE A 189 -17.37 1.76 10.88
N GLN A 190 -16.55 2.07 11.88
CA GLN A 190 -16.88 3.03 12.94
C GLN A 190 -16.09 4.33 12.79
N PRO A 191 -16.62 5.34 12.06
CA PRO A 191 -15.90 6.58 11.80
C PRO A 191 -15.55 7.36 13.07
N ARG A 192 -16.38 7.28 14.12
CA ARG A 192 -16.11 7.92 15.41
C ARG A 192 -14.86 7.39 16.07
N CYS A 193 -14.71 6.07 16.16
CA CYS A 193 -13.51 5.47 16.74
C CYS A 193 -12.25 5.86 15.96
N ALA A 194 -12.33 5.87 14.63
CA ALA A 194 -11.22 6.29 13.80
C ALA A 194 -10.84 7.76 14.01
N ALA A 195 -11.84 8.64 14.15
CA ALA A 195 -11.61 10.07 14.37
C ALA A 195 -11.01 10.34 15.76
N GLU A 196 -11.54 9.71 16.81
CA GLU A 196 -11.08 9.87 18.18
C GLU A 196 -9.67 9.34 18.42
N ASN A 197 -9.29 8.26 17.72
CA ASN A 197 -7.96 7.67 17.80
C ASN A 197 -6.97 8.21 16.76
N SER A 198 -7.36 9.21 15.99
CA SER A 198 -6.45 9.84 15.05
C SER A 198 -5.51 10.80 15.75
N ILE A 199 -4.26 10.83 15.31
CA ILE A 199 -3.21 11.68 15.83
C ILE A 199 -2.68 12.56 14.72
N ALA A 200 -2.38 13.82 15.03
CA ALA A 200 -1.67 14.71 14.13
C ALA A 200 -0.17 14.67 14.44
N PHE A 201 0.62 14.30 13.46
CA PHE A 201 2.08 14.38 13.57
C PHE A 201 2.54 15.76 13.12
N VAL A 202 3.17 16.49 14.00
CA VAL A 202 3.67 17.84 13.75
C VAL A 202 5.13 17.93 14.16
N SER A 203 5.90 18.80 13.52
CA SER A 203 7.27 19.08 13.93
C SER A 203 7.30 19.81 15.28
N LYS A 204 8.38 19.69 16.04
CA LYS A 204 8.54 20.43 17.31
C LYS A 204 8.40 21.95 17.10
N VAL A 205 8.85 22.49 15.98
CA VAL A 205 8.74 23.89 15.64
C VAL A 205 7.28 24.30 15.39
N SER A 206 6.49 23.42 14.78
CA SER A 206 5.09 23.67 14.48
C SER A 206 4.17 23.49 15.69
N LEU A 207 4.62 22.84 16.77
CA LEU A 207 3.80 22.51 17.92
C LEU A 207 3.18 23.76 18.58
N ALA A 208 3.93 24.85 18.67
CA ALA A 208 3.45 26.14 19.22
C ALA A 208 2.34 26.79 18.36
N ASN A 209 2.21 26.38 17.11
CA ASN A 209 1.25 26.95 16.16
C ASN A 209 0.03 26.06 15.89
N VAL A 210 -0.05 24.90 16.55
CA VAL A 210 -1.13 23.91 16.34
C VAL A 210 -2.51 24.53 16.50
N GLY A 211 -2.71 25.40 17.50
CA GLY A 211 -3.97 26.11 17.71
C GLY A 211 -4.36 27.04 16.56
N ARG A 212 -3.38 27.61 15.84
CA ARG A 212 -3.66 28.49 14.69
C ARG A 212 -4.22 27.70 13.48
N TYR A 213 -3.93 26.42 13.40
CA TYR A 213 -4.45 25.55 12.33
C TYR A 213 -5.78 24.88 12.66
N GLY A 214 -6.38 25.24 13.81
CA GLY A 214 -7.65 24.67 14.23
C GLY A 214 -7.57 23.15 14.52
N LEU A 215 -6.40 22.64 14.81
CA LEU A 215 -6.21 21.23 15.12
C LEU A 215 -6.69 20.94 16.53
N SER A 216 -7.78 20.22 16.64
CA SER A 216 -8.35 19.76 17.92
C SER A 216 -7.93 18.34 18.30
N LYS A 217 -7.00 17.76 17.55
CA LYS A 217 -6.51 16.39 17.76
C LYS A 217 -5.31 16.36 18.71
N ARG A 218 -5.10 15.21 19.33
CA ARG A 218 -3.87 14.92 20.06
C ARG A 218 -2.67 15.01 19.12
N CYS A 219 -1.64 15.71 19.52
CA CYS A 219 -0.38 15.88 18.79
C CYS A 219 0.75 15.11 19.48
#